data_7f68f2ee9006034eeb15af99f6e91bfc
#
_entry.id   7f68f2ee9006034eeb15af99f6e91bfc
#
_cell.length_a   1.000
_cell.length_b   1.000
_cell.length_c   1.000
_cell.angle_alpha   90.00
_cell.angle_beta   90.00
_cell.angle_gamma   90.00
#
_symmetry.space_group_name_H-M   'P 1'
#
loop_
_entity.id
_entity.type
_entity.pdbx_description
1 polymer ?
#
loop_
_entity_poly.entity_id
_entity_poly.type
_entity_poly.pdbx_seq_one_letter_code
_entity_poly.pdbx_strand_id
1 'polypeptide(L)'
;NVGYIRLSGFTDNAGQEVENAVKDLIQKKKVAGLILDLRGNPGGLLNEAINIVNVFIDKGQEVVSTRGKVKDWDKIYRTTNSPVDTKTPLAILVNSGSASAAEIVSGSLQDFDRGVVIGQRTFGKGLVQTTRPLAYNTQLKVTTAKYYIPSGRCIQALDYTHRNPDGSVGKVPDSLISEFKTKGGRKVYDGGGVNPDYITTTLSYSSIAQTLSAKYLLFDYATQYRIKHPAVADAKSFHLTDVEYADFITWLSNKEYDYVTESEEKLEALKEKAVKENYFQSIESDYQAVK
;
A
#
# COMPACT_ATOMS: atom_id res chain seq x y z
N ASN A 1 -0.14 8.45 -25.91
CA ASN A 1 -1.36 7.71 -25.63
C ASN A 1 -1.04 6.52 -24.77
N VAL A 2 -1.49 6.51 -23.48
CA VAL A 2 -1.21 5.46 -22.47
C VAL A 2 -2.55 4.93 -21.95
N GLY A 3 -2.68 3.60 -21.86
CA GLY A 3 -3.83 2.93 -21.26
C GLY A 3 -3.72 2.88 -19.76
N TYR A 4 -4.79 3.17 -19.04
CA TYR A 4 -4.85 3.14 -17.58
C TYR A 4 -5.92 2.16 -17.11
N ILE A 5 -5.49 1.21 -16.26
CA ILE A 5 -6.35 0.20 -15.65
C ILE A 5 -6.20 0.33 -14.13
N ARG A 6 -7.28 0.60 -13.43
CA ARG A 6 -7.31 0.57 -11.96
C ARG A 6 -8.01 -0.68 -11.47
N LEU A 7 -7.33 -1.46 -10.66
CA LEU A 7 -7.87 -2.64 -9.99
C LEU A 7 -7.97 -2.38 -8.49
N SER A 8 -9.18 -2.36 -7.95
CA SER A 8 -9.44 -2.05 -6.53
C SER A 8 -9.43 -3.28 -5.62
N GLY A 9 -9.54 -4.49 -6.17
CA GLY A 9 -9.52 -5.75 -5.44
C GLY A 9 -9.49 -6.95 -6.37
N PHE A 10 -9.13 -8.12 -5.84
CA PHE A 10 -9.08 -9.38 -6.57
C PHE A 10 -10.32 -10.22 -6.25
N THR A 11 -11.46 -9.77 -6.78
CA THR A 11 -12.75 -10.48 -6.72
C THR A 11 -12.82 -11.53 -7.83
N ASP A 12 -13.89 -12.34 -7.84
CA ASP A 12 -14.14 -13.29 -8.93
C ASP A 12 -14.12 -12.56 -10.28
N ASN A 13 -13.46 -13.17 -11.27
CA ASN A 13 -13.27 -12.68 -12.64
C ASN A 13 -12.37 -11.43 -12.80
N ALA A 14 -11.69 -10.96 -11.76
CA ALA A 14 -10.77 -9.82 -11.87
C ALA A 14 -9.70 -10.02 -12.96
N GLY A 15 -9.19 -11.25 -13.11
CA GLY A 15 -8.26 -11.62 -14.18
C GLY A 15 -8.86 -11.43 -15.57
N GLN A 16 -10.10 -11.87 -15.78
CA GLN A 16 -10.80 -11.74 -17.06
C GLN A 16 -11.12 -10.25 -17.37
N GLU A 17 -11.46 -9.46 -16.35
CA GLU A 17 -11.72 -8.03 -16.52
C GLU A 17 -10.45 -7.28 -16.95
N VAL A 18 -9.31 -7.56 -16.29
CA VAL A 18 -8.02 -6.99 -16.68
C VAL A 18 -7.61 -7.46 -18.08
N GLU A 19 -7.77 -8.74 -18.39
CA GLU A 19 -7.48 -9.27 -19.71
C GLU A 19 -8.28 -8.56 -20.82
N ASN A 20 -9.58 -8.37 -20.61
CA ASN A 20 -10.46 -7.68 -21.55
C ASN A 20 -10.08 -6.20 -21.69
N ALA A 21 -9.76 -5.52 -20.60
CA ALA A 21 -9.29 -4.14 -20.62
C ALA A 21 -7.97 -3.99 -21.40
N VAL A 22 -7.01 -4.88 -21.18
CA VAL A 22 -5.72 -4.89 -21.90
C VAL A 22 -5.95 -5.12 -23.41
N LYS A 23 -6.79 -6.10 -23.78
CA LYS A 23 -7.14 -6.34 -25.20
C LYS A 23 -7.77 -5.11 -25.85
N ASP A 24 -8.72 -4.47 -25.19
CA ASP A 24 -9.37 -3.26 -25.72
C ASP A 24 -8.37 -2.12 -25.90
N LEU A 25 -7.54 -1.85 -24.90
CA LEU A 25 -6.55 -0.78 -24.96
C LEU A 25 -5.51 -1.00 -26.06
N ILE A 26 -5.00 -2.22 -26.21
CA ILE A 26 -3.97 -2.52 -27.20
C ILE A 26 -4.57 -2.63 -28.60
N GLN A 27 -5.64 -3.43 -28.78
CA GLN A 27 -6.14 -3.76 -30.09
C GLN A 27 -7.01 -2.65 -30.69
N LYS A 28 -7.91 -2.04 -29.87
CA LYS A 28 -8.82 -0.99 -30.35
C LYS A 28 -8.28 0.42 -30.17
N LYS A 29 -7.67 0.71 -29.01
CA LYS A 29 -7.17 2.06 -28.70
C LYS A 29 -5.72 2.29 -29.13
N LYS A 30 -4.98 1.21 -29.46
CA LYS A 30 -3.59 1.25 -29.94
C LYS A 30 -2.68 2.08 -29.03
N VAL A 31 -2.76 1.86 -27.72
CA VAL A 31 -1.95 2.57 -26.74
C VAL A 31 -0.47 2.20 -26.85
N ALA A 32 0.41 3.16 -26.57
CA ALA A 32 1.87 2.97 -26.61
C ALA A 32 2.44 2.42 -25.30
N GLY A 33 1.65 2.39 -24.23
CA GLY A 33 2.04 1.90 -22.91
C GLY A 33 0.81 1.63 -22.04
N LEU A 34 0.99 0.86 -20.97
CA LEU A 34 -0.05 0.49 -20.01
C LEU A 34 0.36 0.91 -18.60
N ILE A 35 -0.62 1.33 -17.82
CA ILE A 35 -0.51 1.54 -16.38
C ILE A 35 -1.51 0.61 -15.71
N LEU A 36 -1.02 -0.25 -14.80
CA LEU A 36 -1.83 -1.05 -13.90
C LEU A 36 -1.75 -0.43 -12.49
N ASP A 37 -2.83 0.19 -12.05
CA ASP A 37 -2.89 0.86 -10.75
C ASP A 37 -3.45 -0.08 -9.67
N LEU A 38 -2.58 -0.48 -8.74
CA LEU A 38 -2.87 -1.33 -7.59
C LEU A 38 -2.81 -0.55 -6.27
N ARG A 39 -2.76 0.78 -6.30
CA ARG A 39 -2.71 1.61 -5.09
C ARG A 39 -3.99 1.45 -4.27
N GLY A 40 -3.83 1.19 -2.96
CA GLY A 40 -4.96 0.95 -2.04
C GLY A 40 -5.67 -0.39 -2.27
N ASN A 41 -5.13 -1.29 -3.08
CA ASN A 41 -5.71 -2.61 -3.34
C ASN A 41 -5.28 -3.61 -2.25
N PRO A 42 -6.18 -4.09 -1.37
CA PRO A 42 -5.84 -4.97 -0.24
C PRO A 42 -5.57 -6.42 -0.66
N GLY A 43 -5.69 -6.74 -1.94
CA GLY A 43 -5.59 -8.09 -2.49
C GLY A 43 -6.96 -8.77 -2.67
N GLY A 44 -6.99 -10.07 -2.52
CA GLY A 44 -8.15 -10.93 -2.68
C GLY A 44 -7.76 -12.35 -3.13
N LEU A 45 -8.42 -12.88 -4.14
CA LEU A 45 -8.25 -14.25 -4.61
C LEU A 45 -6.89 -14.48 -5.26
N LEU A 46 -6.18 -15.51 -4.79
CA LEU A 46 -4.86 -15.89 -5.31
C LEU A 46 -4.92 -16.27 -6.80
N ASN A 47 -5.94 -17.03 -7.20
CA ASN A 47 -6.08 -17.46 -8.59
C ASN A 47 -6.23 -16.26 -9.54
N GLU A 48 -6.90 -15.19 -9.10
CA GLU A 48 -7.05 -13.98 -9.89
C GLU A 48 -5.72 -13.23 -10.04
N ALA A 49 -4.85 -13.26 -9.03
CA ALA A 49 -3.49 -12.71 -9.15
C ALA A 49 -2.69 -13.47 -10.22
N ILE A 50 -2.79 -14.81 -10.23
CA ILE A 50 -2.13 -15.64 -11.23
C ILE A 50 -2.68 -15.36 -12.64
N ASN A 51 -3.99 -15.24 -12.78
CA ASN A 51 -4.65 -14.89 -14.03
C ASN A 51 -4.17 -13.54 -14.57
N ILE A 52 -4.04 -12.53 -13.70
CA ILE A 52 -3.54 -11.19 -14.10
C ILE A 52 -2.08 -11.24 -14.52
N VAL A 53 -1.22 -11.95 -13.78
CA VAL A 53 0.18 -12.13 -14.20
C VAL A 53 0.24 -12.83 -15.56
N ASN A 54 -0.62 -13.81 -15.80
CA ASN A 54 -0.68 -14.55 -17.08
C ASN A 54 -1.10 -13.66 -18.27
N VAL A 55 -1.77 -12.53 -18.05
CA VAL A 55 -2.04 -11.56 -19.13
C VAL A 55 -0.73 -11.05 -19.77
N PHE A 56 0.35 -10.95 -18.98
CA PHE A 56 1.62 -10.30 -19.33
C PHE A 56 2.82 -11.26 -19.43
N ILE A 57 2.71 -12.48 -18.93
CA ILE A 57 3.80 -13.44 -18.79
C ILE A 57 3.47 -14.74 -19.53
N ASP A 58 4.48 -15.30 -20.22
CA ASP A 58 4.35 -16.54 -20.98
C ASP A 58 3.85 -17.72 -20.15
N LYS A 59 3.20 -18.66 -20.82
CA LYS A 59 2.71 -19.90 -20.22
C LYS A 59 3.82 -20.71 -19.55
N GLY A 60 3.48 -21.35 -18.42
CA GLY A 60 4.36 -22.28 -17.70
C GLY A 60 5.30 -21.63 -16.68
N GLN A 61 5.32 -20.29 -16.58
CA GLN A 61 6.16 -19.58 -15.64
C GLN A 61 5.60 -19.68 -14.21
N GLU A 62 6.48 -19.85 -13.21
CA GLU A 62 6.10 -19.85 -11.81
C GLU A 62 5.77 -18.41 -11.37
N VAL A 63 4.56 -18.19 -10.88
CA VAL A 63 4.10 -16.88 -10.39
C VAL A 63 4.30 -16.75 -8.89
N VAL A 64 3.94 -17.80 -8.16
CA VAL A 64 4.06 -17.84 -6.71
C VAL A 64 4.13 -19.28 -6.22
N SER A 65 4.92 -19.51 -5.19
CA SER A 65 4.88 -20.76 -4.44
C SER A 65 4.47 -20.51 -2.99
N THR A 66 3.83 -21.50 -2.38
CA THR A 66 3.47 -21.46 -0.96
C THR A 66 4.27 -22.53 -0.24
N ARG A 67 4.92 -22.18 0.86
CA ARG A 67 5.74 -23.08 1.66
C ARG A 67 5.36 -22.95 3.12
N GLY A 68 5.07 -24.07 3.76
CA GLY A 68 4.63 -24.14 5.14
C GLY A 68 5.37 -25.16 5.98
N LYS A 69 4.86 -25.38 7.20
CA LYS A 69 5.38 -26.39 8.12
C LYS A 69 5.06 -27.82 7.61
N VAL A 70 3.89 -28.02 6.99
CA VAL A 70 3.45 -29.28 6.38
C VAL A 70 3.85 -29.28 4.93
N LYS A 71 4.91 -30.01 4.60
CA LYS A 71 5.52 -30.00 3.24
C LYS A 71 4.58 -30.49 2.14
N ASP A 72 3.73 -31.43 2.42
CA ASP A 72 2.72 -31.95 1.47
C ASP A 72 1.69 -30.90 1.03
N TRP A 73 1.63 -29.77 1.73
CA TRP A 73 0.76 -28.65 1.39
C TRP A 73 1.47 -27.55 0.60
N ASP A 74 2.76 -27.69 0.37
CA ASP A 74 3.50 -26.76 -0.47
C ASP A 74 2.98 -26.84 -1.91
N LYS A 75 2.77 -25.68 -2.54
CA LYS A 75 2.21 -25.58 -3.90
C LYS A 75 2.99 -24.59 -4.73
N ILE A 76 3.10 -24.89 -6.01
CA ILE A 76 3.64 -23.99 -7.02
C ILE A 76 2.50 -23.65 -7.99
N TYR A 77 2.28 -22.38 -8.19
CA TYR A 77 1.27 -21.86 -9.10
C TYR A 77 1.96 -21.25 -10.32
N ARG A 78 1.50 -21.67 -11.50
CA ARG A 78 2.09 -21.28 -12.78
C ARG A 78 1.07 -20.63 -13.69
N THR A 79 1.53 -19.83 -14.62
CA THR A 79 0.72 -19.35 -15.75
C THR A 79 0.27 -20.52 -16.62
N THR A 80 -0.99 -20.53 -17.01
CA THR A 80 -1.62 -21.68 -17.73
C THR A 80 -1.95 -21.38 -19.17
N ASN A 81 -2.17 -20.10 -19.52
CA ASN A 81 -2.62 -19.65 -20.83
C ASN A 81 -1.52 -18.90 -21.58
N SER A 82 -1.67 -18.72 -22.89
CA SER A 82 -0.86 -17.79 -23.66
C SER A 82 -1.15 -16.36 -23.20
N PRO A 83 -0.11 -15.51 -23.08
CA PRO A 83 -0.30 -14.13 -22.66
C PRO A 83 -1.03 -13.28 -23.71
N VAL A 84 -1.66 -12.22 -23.25
CA VAL A 84 -2.30 -11.24 -24.15
C VAL A 84 -1.26 -10.28 -24.72
N ASP A 85 -0.34 -9.86 -23.87
CA ASP A 85 0.73 -8.90 -24.25
C ASP A 85 1.99 -9.09 -23.42
N THR A 86 3.11 -9.29 -24.10
CA THR A 86 4.42 -9.42 -23.46
C THR A 86 5.37 -8.26 -23.78
N LYS A 87 4.93 -7.29 -24.59
CA LYS A 87 5.83 -6.30 -25.22
C LYS A 87 5.51 -4.86 -24.86
N THR A 88 4.24 -4.49 -24.77
CA THR A 88 3.85 -3.11 -24.47
C THR A 88 4.46 -2.64 -23.16
N PRO A 89 5.13 -1.49 -23.09
CA PRO A 89 5.66 -0.94 -21.83
C PRO A 89 4.60 -0.92 -20.74
N LEU A 90 4.93 -1.45 -19.55
CA LEU A 90 4.02 -1.60 -18.42
C LEU A 90 4.58 -0.92 -17.18
N ALA A 91 3.81 -0.01 -16.60
CA ALA A 91 4.06 0.55 -15.28
C ALA A 91 3.02 0.02 -14.29
N ILE A 92 3.46 -0.39 -13.09
CA ILE A 92 2.61 -0.86 -12.01
C ILE A 92 2.67 0.16 -10.87
N LEU A 93 1.53 0.78 -10.55
CA LEU A 93 1.46 1.73 -9.45
C LEU A 93 1.09 1.02 -8.15
N VAL A 94 1.89 1.26 -7.10
CA VAL A 94 1.69 0.66 -5.78
C VAL A 94 1.84 1.69 -4.66
N ASN A 95 1.26 1.39 -3.50
CA ASN A 95 1.48 2.15 -2.26
C ASN A 95 1.40 1.22 -1.03
N SER A 96 1.50 1.79 0.18
CA SER A 96 1.40 1.05 1.44
C SER A 96 0.07 0.31 1.65
N GLY A 97 -0.98 0.64 0.90
CA GLY A 97 -2.26 -0.07 0.89
C GLY A 97 -2.31 -1.24 -0.12
N SER A 98 -1.30 -1.40 -0.97
CA SER A 98 -1.19 -2.56 -1.89
C SER A 98 -0.75 -3.78 -1.10
N ALA A 99 -1.60 -4.81 -0.99
CA ALA A 99 -1.35 -5.96 -0.12
C ALA A 99 -1.68 -7.30 -0.78
N SER A 100 -1.04 -8.41 -0.31
CA SER A 100 -1.40 -9.80 -0.64
C SER A 100 -1.38 -10.08 -2.16
N ALA A 101 -2.52 -10.37 -2.80
CA ALA A 101 -2.61 -10.61 -4.24
C ALA A 101 -2.06 -9.46 -5.10
N ALA A 102 -2.22 -8.21 -4.65
CA ALA A 102 -1.63 -7.04 -5.31
C ALA A 102 -0.09 -7.07 -5.26
N GLU A 103 0.48 -7.59 -4.16
CA GLU A 103 1.93 -7.76 -4.02
C GLU A 103 2.45 -8.94 -4.86
N ILE A 104 1.66 -10.01 -4.99
CA ILE A 104 1.99 -11.12 -5.90
C ILE A 104 2.06 -10.62 -7.33
N VAL A 105 1.08 -9.84 -7.80
CA VAL A 105 1.08 -9.29 -9.16
C VAL A 105 2.25 -8.33 -9.36
N SER A 106 2.37 -7.31 -8.52
CA SER A 106 3.44 -6.29 -8.68
C SER A 106 4.82 -6.90 -8.54
N GLY A 107 5.04 -7.77 -7.55
CA GLY A 107 6.33 -8.42 -7.32
C GLY A 107 6.69 -9.43 -8.41
N SER A 108 5.74 -10.22 -8.91
CA SER A 108 6.01 -11.16 -10.01
C SER A 108 6.35 -10.44 -11.30
N LEU A 109 5.60 -9.39 -11.66
CA LEU A 109 5.89 -8.59 -12.86
C LEU A 109 7.23 -7.86 -12.75
N GLN A 110 7.64 -7.44 -11.53
CA GLN A 110 8.96 -6.91 -11.24
C GLN A 110 10.05 -7.98 -11.39
N ASP A 111 9.86 -9.16 -10.80
CA ASP A 111 10.81 -10.27 -10.81
C ASP A 111 11.04 -10.83 -12.23
N PHE A 112 10.03 -10.78 -13.09
CA PHE A 112 10.16 -11.12 -14.52
C PHE A 112 10.76 -9.99 -15.37
N ASP A 113 11.04 -8.82 -14.81
CA ASP A 113 11.43 -7.61 -15.56
C ASP A 113 10.41 -7.23 -16.65
N ARG A 114 9.13 -7.60 -16.44
CA ARG A 114 8.05 -7.33 -17.39
C ARG A 114 7.54 -5.91 -17.29
N GLY A 115 7.62 -5.30 -16.14
CA GLY A 115 7.14 -3.96 -15.88
C GLY A 115 7.96 -3.25 -14.83
N VAL A 116 7.73 -1.95 -14.72
CA VAL A 116 8.38 -1.06 -13.75
C VAL A 116 7.39 -0.77 -12.63
N VAL A 117 7.79 -1.04 -11.39
CA VAL A 117 6.98 -0.75 -10.20
C VAL A 117 7.28 0.66 -9.70
N ILE A 118 6.24 1.49 -9.59
CA ILE A 118 6.35 2.91 -9.23
C ILE A 118 5.44 3.20 -8.02
N GLY A 119 5.94 3.93 -7.05
CA GLY A 119 5.15 4.39 -5.91
C GLY A 119 5.85 4.25 -4.58
N GLN A 120 5.20 3.60 -3.62
CA GLN A 120 5.72 3.39 -2.28
C GLN A 120 5.82 1.90 -1.99
N ARG A 121 6.68 1.53 -1.02
CA ARG A 121 6.77 0.16 -0.51
C ARG A 121 5.37 -0.37 -0.16
N THR A 122 5.05 -1.57 -0.60
CA THR A 122 3.77 -2.23 -0.35
C THR A 122 3.63 -2.70 1.10
N PHE A 123 2.47 -3.21 1.46
CA PHE A 123 2.09 -3.56 2.83
C PHE A 123 2.98 -4.64 3.46
N GLY A 124 3.35 -5.69 2.70
CA GLY A 124 4.12 -6.84 3.19
C GLY A 124 3.26 -7.95 3.80
N LYS A 125 2.14 -8.31 3.15
CA LYS A 125 1.29 -9.43 3.56
C LYS A 125 1.63 -10.68 2.77
N GLY A 126 2.58 -11.45 3.27
CA GLY A 126 3.12 -12.66 2.65
C GLY A 126 2.66 -13.99 3.27
N LEU A 127 1.55 -14.00 4.02
CA LEU A 127 1.04 -15.19 4.69
C LEU A 127 -0.21 -15.75 4.01
N VAL A 128 -0.22 -17.08 3.85
CA VAL A 128 -1.39 -17.85 3.39
C VAL A 128 -2.28 -18.17 4.59
N GLN A 129 -3.51 -17.74 4.55
CA GLN A 129 -4.51 -18.04 5.56
C GLN A 129 -5.59 -18.95 4.97
N THR A 130 -5.92 -20.04 5.68
CA THR A 130 -6.95 -20.99 5.31
C THR A 130 -8.04 -20.98 6.37
N THR A 131 -9.30 -20.97 5.93
CA THR A 131 -10.46 -21.10 6.82
C THR A 131 -10.84 -22.58 6.94
N ARG A 132 -11.06 -23.05 8.17
CA ARG A 132 -11.50 -24.40 8.49
C ARG A 132 -12.81 -24.34 9.27
N PRO A 133 -13.85 -25.07 8.83
CA PRO A 133 -15.08 -25.15 9.61
C PRO A 133 -14.84 -25.89 10.94
N LEU A 134 -15.49 -25.41 11.97
CA LEU A 134 -15.54 -26.04 13.30
C LEU A 134 -16.99 -26.37 13.67
N ALA A 135 -17.22 -26.91 14.87
CA ALA A 135 -18.54 -27.16 15.41
C ALA A 135 -19.34 -25.83 15.57
N TYR A 136 -20.67 -25.96 15.73
CA TYR A 136 -21.59 -24.83 15.96
C TYR A 136 -21.54 -23.72 14.89
N ASN A 137 -21.30 -24.08 13.63
CA ASN A 137 -21.23 -23.16 12.50
C ASN A 137 -20.15 -22.05 12.67
N THR A 138 -19.12 -22.34 13.45
CA THR A 138 -17.96 -21.47 13.63
C THR A 138 -16.85 -21.81 12.63
N GLN A 139 -15.90 -20.90 12.45
CA GLN A 139 -14.77 -21.08 11.53
C GLN A 139 -13.46 -20.67 12.19
N LEU A 140 -12.44 -21.48 11.95
CA LEU A 140 -11.05 -21.15 12.33
C LEU A 140 -10.29 -20.63 11.11
N LYS A 141 -9.77 -19.41 11.19
CA LYS A 141 -8.83 -18.87 10.22
C LYS A 141 -7.42 -19.08 10.73
N VAL A 142 -6.64 -19.90 10.03
CA VAL A 142 -5.28 -20.28 10.45
C VAL A 142 -4.27 -19.97 9.36
N THR A 143 -3.09 -19.48 9.75
CA THR A 143 -1.94 -19.31 8.84
C THR A 143 -1.27 -20.67 8.60
N THR A 144 -1.14 -21.06 7.34
CA THR A 144 -0.62 -22.38 6.94
C THR A 144 0.71 -22.32 6.19
N ALA A 145 1.02 -21.21 5.51
CA ALA A 145 2.23 -21.08 4.70
C ALA A 145 2.63 -19.60 4.51
N LYS A 146 3.82 -19.41 3.91
CA LYS A 146 4.31 -18.12 3.39
C LYS A 146 4.27 -18.14 1.86
N TYR A 147 4.09 -16.96 1.25
CA TYR A 147 4.21 -16.75 -0.20
C TYR A 147 5.65 -16.45 -0.60
N TYR A 148 6.08 -17.05 -1.70
CA TYR A 148 7.36 -16.78 -2.36
C TYR A 148 7.09 -16.46 -3.83
N ILE A 149 7.53 -15.31 -4.31
CA ILE A 149 7.36 -14.85 -5.69
C ILE A 149 8.53 -15.33 -6.58
N PRO A 150 8.53 -15.09 -7.90
CA PRO A 150 9.43 -15.77 -8.83
C PRO A 150 10.93 -15.69 -8.51
N SER A 151 11.42 -14.61 -7.92
CA SER A 151 12.81 -14.51 -7.47
C SER A 151 13.14 -15.42 -6.27
N GLY A 152 12.15 -16.01 -5.64
CA GLY A 152 12.28 -16.82 -4.41
C GLY A 152 12.16 -16.01 -3.12
N ARG A 153 11.99 -14.70 -3.19
CA ARG A 153 11.82 -13.84 -2.01
C ARG A 153 10.44 -13.96 -1.39
N CYS A 154 10.40 -13.85 -0.06
CA CYS A 154 9.16 -13.75 0.71
C CYS A 154 8.81 -12.28 0.96
N ILE A 155 7.59 -11.87 0.62
CA ILE A 155 7.13 -10.49 0.78
C ILE A 155 6.65 -10.14 2.20
N GLN A 156 6.66 -11.09 3.14
CA GLN A 156 6.17 -10.88 4.51
C GLN A 156 7.01 -9.85 5.26
N ALA A 157 6.38 -8.79 5.75
CA ALA A 157 7.05 -7.71 6.48
C ALA A 157 7.04 -7.90 8.01
N LEU A 158 6.00 -8.54 8.56
CA LEU A 158 5.87 -8.73 10.01
C LEU A 158 6.45 -10.07 10.46
N ASP A 159 7.26 -10.05 11.50
CA ASP A 159 7.86 -11.26 12.10
C ASP A 159 6.99 -11.82 13.22
N TYR A 160 6.07 -12.73 12.87
CA TYR A 160 5.22 -13.42 13.84
C TYR A 160 5.94 -14.49 14.66
N THR A 161 7.19 -14.81 14.34
CA THR A 161 7.98 -15.82 15.07
C THR A 161 8.61 -15.24 16.33
N HIS A 162 8.90 -13.94 16.32
CA HIS A 162 9.45 -13.22 17.47
C HIS A 162 8.49 -12.10 17.89
N ARG A 163 7.78 -12.33 18.99
CA ARG A 163 6.87 -11.32 19.55
C ARG A 163 7.59 -10.49 20.60
N ASN A 164 7.24 -9.21 20.66
CA ASN A 164 7.67 -8.32 21.73
C ASN A 164 7.07 -8.77 23.08
N PRO A 165 7.65 -8.36 24.21
CA PRO A 165 7.14 -8.71 25.56
C PRO A 165 5.67 -8.29 25.79
N ASP A 166 5.19 -7.25 25.12
CA ASP A 166 3.81 -6.77 25.14
C ASP A 166 2.87 -7.55 24.22
N GLY A 167 3.38 -8.58 23.51
CA GLY A 167 2.64 -9.41 22.55
C GLY A 167 2.52 -8.81 21.15
N SER A 168 2.99 -7.58 20.93
CA SER A 168 3.01 -6.95 19.61
C SER A 168 3.99 -7.65 18.67
N VAL A 169 3.83 -7.39 17.36
CA VAL A 169 4.63 -8.01 16.30
C VAL A 169 5.45 -6.93 15.61
N GLY A 170 6.77 -7.10 15.62
CA GLY A 170 7.71 -6.22 14.93
C GLY A 170 7.81 -6.52 13.43
N LYS A 171 8.53 -5.67 12.72
CA LYS A 171 8.94 -5.96 11.33
C LYS A 171 10.12 -6.92 11.35
N VAL A 172 10.32 -7.63 10.23
CA VAL A 172 11.55 -8.42 10.00
C VAL A 172 12.75 -7.49 10.17
N PRO A 173 13.70 -7.84 11.08
CA PRO A 173 14.89 -7.02 11.30
C PRO A 173 15.74 -6.88 10.02
N ASP A 174 16.37 -5.74 9.82
CA ASP A 174 17.20 -5.47 8.64
C ASP A 174 18.34 -6.51 8.48
N SER A 175 18.84 -7.06 9.59
CA SER A 175 19.86 -8.12 9.59
C SER A 175 19.38 -9.47 9.01
N LEU A 176 18.08 -9.66 8.87
CA LEU A 176 17.46 -10.87 8.29
C LEU A 176 16.94 -10.64 6.87
N ILE A 177 17.09 -9.45 6.31
CA ILE A 177 16.73 -9.14 4.93
C ILE A 177 17.76 -9.75 3.99
N SER A 178 17.28 -10.54 3.03
CA SER A 178 18.11 -11.21 2.04
C SER A 178 18.00 -10.56 0.67
N GLU A 179 19.10 -10.56 -0.08
CA GLU A 179 19.15 -10.09 -1.46
C GLU A 179 18.76 -11.24 -2.41
N PHE A 180 17.91 -10.93 -3.38
CA PHE A 180 17.50 -11.78 -4.48
C PHE A 180 17.74 -11.05 -5.81
N LYS A 181 17.53 -11.74 -6.92
CA LYS A 181 17.67 -11.16 -8.25
C LYS A 181 16.44 -11.40 -9.09
N THR A 182 16.03 -10.40 -9.85
CA THR A 182 15.04 -10.53 -10.91
C THR A 182 15.59 -11.41 -12.04
N LYS A 183 14.74 -11.78 -13.00
CA LYS A 183 15.16 -12.56 -14.18
C LYS A 183 16.27 -11.87 -14.98
N GLY A 184 16.26 -10.54 -15.04
CA GLY A 184 17.31 -9.71 -15.69
C GLY A 184 18.49 -9.36 -14.79
N GLY A 185 18.54 -9.88 -13.55
CA GLY A 185 19.67 -9.69 -12.63
C GLY A 185 19.63 -8.44 -11.77
N ARG A 186 18.54 -7.67 -11.77
CA ARG A 186 18.35 -6.53 -10.85
C ARG A 186 18.23 -7.02 -9.41
N LYS A 187 18.79 -6.28 -8.45
CA LYS A 187 18.69 -6.60 -7.03
C LYS A 187 17.31 -6.28 -6.50
N VAL A 188 16.72 -7.21 -5.77
CA VAL A 188 15.47 -7.08 -5.04
C VAL A 188 15.62 -7.72 -3.65
N TYR A 189 14.77 -7.37 -2.70
CA TYR A 189 14.93 -7.76 -1.31
C TYR A 189 13.63 -8.36 -0.76
N ASP A 190 13.74 -9.23 0.23
CA ASP A 190 12.62 -9.75 1.01
C ASP A 190 12.34 -8.92 2.28
N GLY A 191 11.53 -9.46 3.21
CA GLY A 191 11.32 -8.92 4.55
C GLY A 191 10.53 -7.63 4.65
N GLY A 192 9.96 -7.11 3.58
CA GLY A 192 9.31 -5.81 3.68
C GLY A 192 8.30 -5.45 2.58
N GLY A 193 7.60 -6.42 2.01
CA GLY A 193 6.74 -6.18 0.84
C GLY A 193 7.54 -6.01 -0.44
N VAL A 194 6.92 -5.43 -1.46
CA VAL A 194 7.56 -5.11 -2.73
C VAL A 194 8.08 -3.68 -2.68
N ASN A 195 9.39 -3.51 -2.85
CA ASN A 195 10.00 -2.20 -3.03
C ASN A 195 9.79 -1.75 -4.48
N PRO A 196 9.26 -0.55 -4.72
CA PRO A 196 9.15 -0.02 -6.07
C PRO A 196 10.54 0.25 -6.67
N ASP A 197 10.62 0.17 -8.01
CA ASP A 197 11.82 0.54 -8.77
C ASP A 197 12.01 2.06 -8.77
N TYR A 198 10.91 2.82 -8.75
CA TYR A 198 10.88 4.27 -8.59
C TYR A 198 10.01 4.67 -7.41
N ILE A 199 10.65 5.22 -6.38
CA ILE A 199 9.95 5.67 -5.16
C ILE A 199 9.37 7.06 -5.40
N THR A 200 8.08 7.23 -5.05
CA THR A 200 7.42 8.53 -5.04
C THR A 200 7.18 8.99 -3.60
N THR A 201 7.23 10.29 -3.38
CA THR A 201 6.88 10.88 -2.09
C THR A 201 5.39 10.74 -1.81
N THR A 202 5.04 10.46 -0.56
CA THR A 202 3.65 10.51 -0.09
C THR A 202 3.27 11.96 0.16
N LEU A 203 2.11 12.39 -0.33
CA LEU A 203 1.50 13.60 0.19
C LEU A 203 1.06 13.31 1.64
N SER A 204 1.80 13.81 2.61
CA SER A 204 1.38 13.79 4.01
C SER A 204 0.54 15.03 4.28
N TYR A 205 -0.67 14.83 4.77
CA TYR A 205 -1.44 15.93 5.32
C TYR A 205 -0.82 16.37 6.65
N SER A 206 -0.78 17.66 6.90
CA SER A 206 -0.39 18.19 8.20
C SER A 206 -1.31 17.68 9.32
N SER A 207 -0.84 17.65 10.57
CA SER A 207 -1.64 17.18 11.71
C SER A 207 -2.96 17.94 11.83
N ILE A 208 -2.95 19.26 11.59
CA ILE A 208 -4.16 20.07 11.56
C ILE A 208 -5.13 19.61 10.46
N ALA A 209 -4.65 19.36 9.23
CA ALA A 209 -5.52 18.92 8.13
C ALA A 209 -6.14 17.54 8.42
N GLN A 210 -5.38 16.64 9.04
CA GLN A 210 -5.87 15.33 9.48
C GLN A 210 -6.95 15.48 10.56
N THR A 211 -6.71 16.34 11.57
CA THR A 211 -7.67 16.59 12.66
C THR A 211 -8.96 17.24 12.14
N LEU A 212 -8.86 18.26 11.30
CA LEU A 212 -10.03 18.92 10.70
C LEU A 212 -10.85 17.93 9.85
N SER A 213 -10.18 17.03 9.13
CA SER A 213 -10.85 15.98 8.36
C SER A 213 -11.51 14.94 9.26
N ALA A 214 -10.81 14.44 10.28
CA ALA A 214 -11.33 13.43 11.23
C ALA A 214 -12.53 13.94 12.05
N LYS A 215 -12.53 15.24 12.38
CA LYS A 215 -13.64 15.92 13.08
C LYS A 215 -14.73 16.43 12.13
N TYR A 216 -14.65 16.09 10.84
CA TYR A 216 -15.59 16.53 9.79
C TYR A 216 -15.70 18.05 9.60
N LEU A 217 -14.81 18.85 10.16
CA LEU A 217 -14.89 20.32 10.10
C LEU A 217 -14.72 20.84 8.67
N LEU A 218 -13.88 20.18 7.84
CA LEU A 218 -13.77 20.52 6.42
C LEU A 218 -15.09 20.26 5.68
N PHE A 219 -15.76 19.16 5.98
CA PHE A 219 -17.04 18.80 5.39
C PHE A 219 -18.16 19.78 5.82
N ASP A 220 -18.21 20.11 7.10
CA ASP A 220 -19.20 21.03 7.65
C ASP A 220 -19.06 22.43 7.05
N TYR A 221 -17.82 22.95 6.94
CA TYR A 221 -17.60 24.23 6.30
C TYR A 221 -17.92 24.20 4.81
N ALA A 222 -17.51 23.15 4.09
CA ALA A 222 -17.87 22.97 2.68
C ALA A 222 -19.36 22.95 2.44
N THR A 223 -20.13 22.34 3.35
CA THR A 223 -21.59 22.33 3.31
C THR A 223 -22.16 23.74 3.47
N GLN A 224 -21.67 24.50 4.47
CA GLN A 224 -22.09 25.90 4.66
C GLN A 224 -21.70 26.79 3.48
N TYR A 225 -20.48 26.60 2.97
CA TYR A 225 -20.01 27.31 1.78
C TYR A 225 -20.96 27.03 0.59
N ARG A 226 -21.31 25.77 0.35
CA ARG A 226 -22.21 25.38 -0.74
C ARG A 226 -23.61 25.96 -0.61
N ILE A 227 -24.13 26.11 0.61
CA ILE A 227 -25.42 26.75 0.85
C ILE A 227 -25.37 28.24 0.47
N LYS A 228 -24.28 28.93 0.81
CA LYS A 228 -24.07 30.35 0.47
C LYS A 228 -23.74 30.58 -1.01
N HIS A 229 -23.16 29.59 -1.70
CA HIS A 229 -22.72 29.64 -3.08
C HIS A 229 -23.42 28.58 -3.92
N PRO A 230 -24.63 28.84 -4.44
CA PRO A 230 -25.41 27.88 -5.21
C PRO A 230 -24.71 27.35 -6.49
N ALA A 231 -23.75 28.09 -7.04
CA ALA A 231 -22.89 27.65 -8.11
C ALA A 231 -21.44 27.58 -7.60
N VAL A 232 -20.82 26.41 -7.74
CA VAL A 232 -19.41 26.17 -7.39
C VAL A 232 -18.69 25.72 -8.66
N ALA A 233 -17.48 26.20 -8.88
CA ALA A 233 -16.66 25.83 -10.02
C ALA A 233 -16.34 24.32 -10.03
N ASP A 234 -15.93 23.80 -11.20
CA ASP A 234 -15.43 22.43 -11.32
C ASP A 234 -14.28 22.17 -10.33
N ALA A 235 -14.21 20.96 -9.77
CA ALA A 235 -13.24 20.60 -8.75
C ALA A 235 -11.77 20.82 -9.16
N LYS A 236 -11.47 20.82 -10.46
CA LYS A 236 -10.11 21.09 -10.96
C LYS A 236 -9.75 22.57 -11.00
N SER A 237 -10.73 23.45 -11.07
CA SER A 237 -10.57 24.90 -11.13
C SER A 237 -11.00 25.62 -9.85
N PHE A 238 -11.64 24.89 -8.92
CA PHE A 238 -12.08 25.45 -7.66
C PHE A 238 -10.88 25.75 -6.74
N HIS A 239 -10.84 26.96 -6.20
CA HIS A 239 -9.96 27.39 -5.12
C HIS A 239 -10.66 28.50 -4.34
N LEU A 240 -10.39 28.55 -3.05
CA LEU A 240 -10.86 29.65 -2.22
C LEU A 240 -10.04 30.89 -2.51
N THR A 241 -10.70 32.04 -2.51
CA THR A 241 -10.01 33.35 -2.46
C THR A 241 -9.43 33.58 -1.07
N ASP A 242 -8.50 34.53 -0.94
CA ASP A 242 -7.91 34.87 0.37
C ASP A 242 -8.97 35.32 1.39
N VAL A 243 -10.02 36.01 0.93
CA VAL A 243 -11.13 36.45 1.79
C VAL A 243 -11.95 35.24 2.26
N GLU A 244 -12.29 34.32 1.37
CA GLU A 244 -13.03 33.11 1.74
C GLU A 244 -12.22 32.18 2.64
N TYR A 245 -10.89 32.14 2.45
CA TYR A 245 -9.99 31.41 3.35
C TYR A 245 -9.94 32.08 4.75
N ALA A 246 -9.92 33.40 4.84
CA ALA A 246 -10.01 34.13 6.10
C ALA A 246 -11.33 33.86 6.83
N ASP A 247 -12.44 33.79 6.09
CA ASP A 247 -13.76 33.40 6.65
C ASP A 247 -13.73 31.97 7.22
N PHE A 248 -13.08 31.05 6.52
CA PHE A 248 -12.86 29.69 7.03
C PHE A 248 -12.08 29.68 8.35
N ILE A 249 -10.99 30.41 8.44
CA ILE A 249 -10.19 30.52 9.67
C ILE A 249 -11.04 31.13 10.80
N THR A 250 -11.80 32.18 10.52
CA THR A 250 -12.71 32.82 11.49
C THR A 250 -13.78 31.84 11.96
N TRP A 251 -14.35 31.05 11.08
CA TRP A 251 -15.32 30.02 11.42
C TRP A 251 -14.70 28.90 12.29
N LEU A 252 -13.43 28.52 12.02
CA LEU A 252 -12.70 27.53 12.81
C LEU A 252 -12.39 28.01 14.23
N SER A 253 -12.20 29.29 14.47
CA SER A 253 -11.83 29.83 15.80
C SER A 253 -12.86 29.50 16.91
N ASN A 254 -14.09 29.14 16.52
CA ASN A 254 -15.16 28.72 17.42
C ASN A 254 -15.36 27.20 17.47
N LYS A 255 -14.40 26.41 16.99
CA LYS A 255 -14.47 24.94 16.94
C LYS A 255 -13.40 24.32 17.80
N GLU A 256 -13.72 23.15 18.34
CA GLU A 256 -12.75 22.32 19.06
C GLU A 256 -12.00 21.43 18.08
N TYR A 257 -10.74 21.73 17.80
CA TYR A 257 -9.89 20.93 16.91
C TYR A 257 -8.45 20.83 17.42
N ASP A 258 -8.30 20.71 18.73
CA ASP A 258 -7.01 20.50 19.35
C ASP A 258 -6.30 19.30 18.73
N TYR A 259 -5.05 19.48 18.43
CA TYR A 259 -4.16 18.44 17.92
C TYR A 259 -2.77 18.63 18.52
N VAL A 260 -2.06 17.54 18.67
CA VAL A 260 -0.65 17.54 19.09
C VAL A 260 0.20 17.16 17.89
N THR A 261 1.25 17.92 17.63
CA THR A 261 2.20 17.57 16.58
C THR A 261 3.19 16.52 17.09
N GLU A 262 3.76 15.75 16.18
CA GLU A 262 4.81 14.78 16.52
C GLU A 262 6.02 15.45 17.20
N SER A 263 6.30 16.71 16.85
CA SER A 263 7.35 17.52 17.47
C SER A 263 7.04 17.85 18.92
N GLU A 264 5.80 18.23 19.22
CA GLU A 264 5.34 18.50 20.59
C GLU A 264 5.36 17.25 21.46
N GLU A 265 4.93 16.09 20.92
CA GLU A 265 5.03 14.80 21.62
C GLU A 265 6.47 14.46 21.98
N LYS A 266 7.40 14.62 21.02
CA LYS A 266 8.83 14.36 21.25
C LYS A 266 9.44 15.33 22.24
N LEU A 267 9.01 16.60 22.19
CA LEU A 267 9.48 17.64 23.12
C LEU A 267 9.01 17.33 24.55
N GLU A 268 7.76 16.92 24.74
CA GLU A 268 7.27 16.52 26.07
C GLU A 268 7.94 15.24 26.58
N ALA A 269 8.15 14.25 25.71
CA ALA A 269 8.91 13.05 26.06
C ALA A 269 10.37 13.34 26.44
N LEU A 270 11.00 14.34 25.78
CA LEU A 270 12.33 14.81 26.16
C LEU A 270 12.31 15.41 27.56
N LYS A 271 11.34 16.26 27.89
CA LYS A 271 11.17 16.86 29.22
C LYS A 271 11.02 15.78 30.29
N GLU A 272 10.13 14.80 30.08
CA GLU A 272 9.93 13.71 31.04
C GLU A 272 11.23 12.94 31.32
N LYS A 273 12.03 12.66 30.29
CA LYS A 273 13.33 12.01 30.45
C LYS A 273 14.34 12.88 31.17
N ALA A 274 14.47 14.15 30.78
CA ALA A 274 15.39 15.09 31.38
C ALA A 274 15.08 15.34 32.87
N VAL A 275 13.80 15.34 33.27
CA VAL A 275 13.38 15.40 34.68
C VAL A 275 13.83 14.15 35.44
N LYS A 276 13.63 12.95 34.88
CA LYS A 276 14.07 11.67 35.49
C LYS A 276 15.60 11.60 35.67
N GLU A 277 16.32 12.18 34.73
CA GLU A 277 17.78 12.19 34.68
C GLU A 277 18.37 13.40 35.45
N ASN A 278 17.54 14.24 36.10
CA ASN A 278 17.90 15.38 36.94
C ASN A 278 18.69 16.49 36.23
N TYR A 279 18.52 16.68 34.92
CA TYR A 279 19.17 17.79 34.19
C TYR A 279 18.19 18.75 33.49
N PHE A 280 16.89 18.60 33.68
CA PHE A 280 15.90 19.47 33.02
C PHE A 280 16.13 20.95 33.31
N GLN A 281 16.50 21.33 34.54
CA GLN A 281 16.78 22.70 34.91
C GLN A 281 17.87 23.36 34.06
N SER A 282 18.85 22.59 33.58
CA SER A 282 19.93 23.11 32.74
C SER A 282 19.51 23.37 31.30
N ILE A 283 18.40 22.79 30.83
CA ILE A 283 17.87 22.99 29.46
C ILE A 283 16.50 23.67 29.43
N GLU A 284 15.98 24.10 30.59
CA GLU A 284 14.61 24.63 30.69
C GLU A 284 14.40 25.88 29.80
N SER A 285 15.39 26.75 29.71
CA SER A 285 15.33 27.96 28.87
C SER A 285 15.20 27.59 27.38
N ASP A 286 15.99 26.59 26.92
CA ASP A 286 15.97 26.15 25.54
C ASP A 286 14.67 25.38 25.22
N TYR A 287 14.20 24.58 26.19
CA TYR A 287 12.91 23.91 26.08
C TYR A 287 11.76 24.91 25.90
N GLN A 288 11.71 25.99 26.69
CA GLN A 288 10.67 27.03 26.57
C GLN A 288 10.78 27.82 25.26
N ALA A 289 11.98 28.00 24.72
CA ALA A 289 12.18 28.68 23.45
C ALA A 289 11.68 27.85 22.23
N VAL A 290 11.64 26.52 22.36
CA VAL A 290 11.17 25.62 21.29
C VAL A 290 9.67 25.33 21.40
N LYS A 291 9.10 25.42 22.62
CA LYS A 291 7.69 25.21 22.89
C LYS A 291 6.83 26.37 22.41
#